data_c25b5966f2585e648cbb3eafe9c2f925
#
_entry.id   c25b5966f2585e648cbb3eafe9c2f925
#
_cell.length_a   1.000
_cell.length_b   1.000
_cell.length_c   1.000
_cell.angle_alpha   90.00
_cell.angle_beta   90.00
_cell.angle_gamma   90.00
#
_symmetry.space_group_name_H-M   'P 1'
#
loop_
_entity.id
_entity.type
_entity.pdbx_description
1 polymer ?
#
loop_
_entity_poly.entity_id
_entity_poly.type
_entity_poly.pdbx_seq_one_letter_code
_entity_poly.pdbx_strand_id
1 'polypeptide(L)'
;QIMNAIIQRKIDDDFFQHALDLIHHAAAVSRIFWPPGGRNKQSTKRAHRRGQALRGMLQLQNGHHVQNRSLRDHFEHFDERLDDWAENSKNRNIVHRLFGPRSAIGGDAIQDSDIIHHFDPATNIFGFRGEHYNIQELATGLDDIYQKTLAKIEELDAKKALQWRSR
;
A
#
# COMPACT_ATOMS: atom_id res chain seq x y z
N GLN A 1 -6.21 11.69 -33.15
CA GLN A 1 -6.80 12.01 -31.81
C GLN A 1 -7.37 10.77 -31.14
N ILE A 2 -8.23 9.96 -31.78
CA ILE A 2 -8.85 8.76 -31.20
C ILE A 2 -7.79 7.73 -30.76
N MET A 3 -6.78 7.47 -31.59
CA MET A 3 -5.71 6.52 -31.27
C MET A 3 -4.92 6.94 -30.01
N ASN A 4 -4.60 8.24 -29.88
CA ASN A 4 -3.91 8.76 -28.70
C ASN A 4 -4.76 8.60 -27.43
N ALA A 5 -6.09 8.81 -27.52
CA ALA A 5 -7.01 8.61 -26.39
C ALA A 5 -7.07 7.13 -25.95
N ILE A 6 -7.07 6.19 -26.92
CA ILE A 6 -7.05 4.74 -26.63
C ILE A 6 -5.74 4.34 -25.96
N ILE A 7 -4.60 4.84 -26.46
CA ILE A 7 -3.27 4.55 -25.88
C ILE A 7 -3.19 5.12 -24.45
N GLN A 8 -3.64 6.37 -24.25
CA GLN A 8 -3.63 6.99 -22.93
C GLN A 8 -4.49 6.21 -21.94
N ARG A 9 -5.70 5.83 -22.32
CA ARG A 9 -6.57 5.02 -21.47
C ARG A 9 -5.93 3.69 -21.07
N LYS A 10 -5.23 3.03 -21.99
CA LYS A 10 -4.51 1.79 -21.69
C LYS A 10 -3.39 2.02 -20.68
N ILE A 11 -2.61 3.09 -20.84
CA ILE A 11 -1.56 3.46 -19.89
C ILE A 11 -2.15 3.73 -18.51
N ASP A 12 -3.26 4.47 -18.42
CA ASP A 12 -3.93 4.76 -17.16
C ASP A 12 -4.44 3.47 -16.50
N ASP A 13 -5.04 2.55 -17.27
CA ASP A 13 -5.52 1.27 -16.75
C ASP A 13 -4.38 0.38 -16.24
N ASP A 14 -3.28 0.28 -16.96
CA ASP A 14 -2.09 -0.48 -16.56
C ASP A 14 -1.47 0.15 -15.29
N PHE A 15 -1.42 1.49 -15.21
CA PHE A 15 -0.94 2.19 -14.01
C PHE A 15 -1.75 1.84 -12.77
N PHE A 16 -3.09 1.91 -12.86
CA PHE A 16 -3.94 1.59 -11.71
C PHE A 16 -3.75 0.15 -11.25
N GLN A 17 -3.59 -0.79 -12.18
CA GLN A 17 -3.31 -2.19 -11.83
C GLN A 17 -1.98 -2.30 -11.06
N HIS A 18 -0.91 -1.71 -11.56
CA HIS A 18 0.40 -1.75 -10.90
C HIS A 18 0.41 -1.01 -9.55
N ALA A 19 -0.31 0.10 -9.44
CA ALA A 19 -0.45 0.80 -8.16
C ALA A 19 -1.18 -0.05 -7.11
N LEU A 20 -2.24 -0.75 -7.52
CA LEU A 20 -2.96 -1.69 -6.64
C LEU A 20 -2.08 -2.87 -6.23
N ASP A 21 -1.30 -3.44 -7.15
CA ASP A 21 -0.36 -4.52 -6.86
C ASP A 21 0.73 -4.06 -5.87
N LEU A 22 1.29 -2.86 -6.07
CA LEU A 22 2.24 -2.25 -5.12
C LEU A 22 1.65 -2.15 -3.72
N ILE A 23 0.43 -1.62 -3.60
CA ILE A 23 -0.26 -1.47 -2.33
C ILE A 23 -0.51 -2.84 -1.66
N HIS A 24 -0.94 -3.84 -2.43
CA HIS A 24 -1.14 -5.20 -1.95
C HIS A 24 0.16 -5.83 -1.39
N HIS A 25 1.25 -5.72 -2.14
CA HIS A 25 2.56 -6.22 -1.70
C HIS A 25 3.07 -5.47 -0.47
N ALA A 26 2.91 -4.14 -0.43
CA ALA A 26 3.27 -3.35 0.74
C ALA A 26 2.48 -3.77 1.98
N ALA A 27 1.18 -4.04 1.84
CA ALA A 27 0.35 -4.55 2.93
C ALA A 27 0.82 -5.93 3.41
N ALA A 28 1.22 -6.82 2.51
CA ALA A 28 1.77 -8.14 2.85
C ALA A 28 3.09 -8.01 3.63
N VAL A 29 4.02 -7.16 3.17
CA VAL A 29 5.26 -6.84 3.87
C VAL A 29 4.99 -6.22 5.24
N SER A 30 4.07 -5.27 5.33
CA SER A 30 3.66 -4.65 6.59
C SER A 30 3.23 -5.69 7.64
N ARG A 31 2.48 -6.72 7.26
CA ARG A 31 2.05 -7.80 8.17
C ARG A 31 3.21 -8.59 8.78
N ILE A 32 4.33 -8.67 8.12
CA ILE A 32 5.51 -9.37 8.62
C ILE A 32 6.15 -8.56 9.74
N PHE A 33 6.34 -7.26 9.52
CA PHE A 33 7.04 -6.37 10.43
C PHE A 33 6.13 -5.75 11.50
N TRP A 34 4.89 -5.39 11.15
CA TRP A 34 3.88 -4.80 12.02
C TRP A 34 2.60 -5.64 12.03
N PRO A 35 2.64 -6.86 12.57
CA PRO A 35 1.49 -7.76 12.53
C PRO A 35 0.29 -7.17 13.27
N PRO A 36 -0.93 -7.35 12.74
CA PRO A 36 -2.15 -6.94 13.41
C PRO A 36 -2.40 -7.80 14.66
N GLY A 37 -3.27 -7.32 15.52
CA GLY A 37 -3.87 -8.15 16.56
C GLY A 37 -4.64 -9.31 15.93
N GLY A 38 -4.54 -10.50 16.52
CA GLY A 38 -5.26 -11.69 16.06
C GLY A 38 -6.33 -12.14 17.07
N ARG A 39 -7.19 -13.05 16.63
CA ARG A 39 -8.25 -13.63 17.49
C ARG A 39 -7.67 -14.42 18.66
N ASN A 40 -6.51 -15.04 18.50
CA ASN A 40 -5.83 -15.83 19.53
C ASN A 40 -4.67 -15.03 20.16
N LYS A 41 -4.78 -14.75 21.47
CA LYS A 41 -3.77 -13.99 22.24
C LYS A 41 -2.34 -14.55 22.13
N GLN A 42 -2.18 -15.87 22.08
CA GLN A 42 -0.86 -16.50 22.02
C GLN A 42 -0.21 -16.35 20.63
N SER A 43 -0.99 -16.53 19.55
CA SER A 43 -0.50 -16.33 18.18
C SER A 43 -0.15 -14.85 17.95
N THR A 44 -0.97 -13.95 18.47
CA THR A 44 -0.72 -12.49 18.43
C THR A 44 0.60 -12.15 19.10
N LYS A 45 0.86 -12.66 20.33
CA LYS A 45 2.13 -12.42 21.03
C LYS A 45 3.33 -12.92 20.23
N ARG A 46 3.25 -14.10 19.62
CA ARG A 46 4.31 -14.65 18.77
C ARG A 46 4.56 -13.76 17.53
N ALA A 47 3.51 -13.35 16.86
CA ALA A 47 3.60 -12.47 15.69
C ALA A 47 4.25 -11.13 16.05
N HIS A 48 3.83 -10.50 17.14
CA HIS A 48 4.40 -9.24 17.61
C HIS A 48 5.87 -9.38 18.00
N ARG A 49 6.29 -10.46 18.70
CA ARG A 49 7.70 -10.73 19.00
C ARG A 49 8.53 -10.86 17.72
N ARG A 50 8.03 -11.61 16.73
CA ARG A 50 8.68 -11.73 15.42
C ARG A 50 8.83 -10.37 14.76
N GLY A 51 7.74 -9.61 14.65
CA GLY A 51 7.77 -8.28 14.04
C GLY A 51 8.75 -7.34 14.73
N GLN A 52 8.76 -7.32 16.07
CA GLN A 52 9.71 -6.53 16.85
C GLN A 52 11.15 -6.95 16.61
N ALA A 53 11.44 -8.25 16.62
CA ALA A 53 12.78 -8.78 16.36
C ALA A 53 13.27 -8.40 14.95
N LEU A 54 12.41 -8.55 13.93
CA LEU A 54 12.75 -8.21 12.54
C LEU A 54 12.99 -6.70 12.38
N ARG A 55 12.12 -5.84 12.95
CA ARG A 55 12.34 -4.39 12.93
C ARG A 55 13.64 -3.99 13.63
N GLY A 56 13.94 -4.58 14.78
CA GLY A 56 15.23 -4.35 15.48
C GLY A 56 16.42 -4.80 14.66
N MET A 57 16.34 -5.97 14.00
CA MET A 57 17.39 -6.51 13.14
C MET A 57 17.68 -5.61 11.93
N LEU A 58 16.65 -5.04 11.32
CA LEU A 58 16.75 -4.15 10.16
C LEU A 58 16.80 -2.67 10.55
N GLN A 59 16.78 -2.34 11.84
CA GLN A 59 16.77 -0.95 12.36
C GLN A 59 15.65 -0.09 11.77
N LEU A 60 14.46 -0.69 11.58
CA LEU A 60 13.29 0.03 11.07
C LEU A 60 12.67 0.89 12.17
N GLN A 61 12.51 2.18 11.86
CA GLN A 61 11.94 3.16 12.79
C GLN A 61 10.42 3.06 12.88
N ASN A 62 9.86 3.57 13.99
CA ASN A 62 8.43 3.79 14.08
C ASN A 62 7.99 4.90 13.11
N GLY A 63 6.79 4.79 12.56
CA GLY A 63 6.32 5.71 11.52
C GLY A 63 6.86 5.41 10.11
N HIS A 64 7.46 4.24 9.91
CA HIS A 64 7.93 3.81 8.60
C HIS A 64 6.78 3.78 7.57
N HIS A 65 7.02 4.24 6.33
CA HIS A 65 5.98 4.38 5.29
C HIS A 65 5.16 3.10 5.06
N VAL A 66 5.79 1.91 5.17
CA VAL A 66 5.11 0.61 5.04
C VAL A 66 4.32 0.21 6.29
N GLN A 67 4.44 0.95 7.40
CA GLN A 67 3.69 0.65 8.63
C GLN A 67 2.19 0.98 8.52
N ASN A 68 1.80 1.84 7.60
CA ASN A 68 0.42 2.30 7.47
C ASN A 68 -0.53 1.13 7.18
N ARG A 69 -1.51 0.93 8.07
CA ARG A 69 -2.46 -0.18 7.99
C ARG A 69 -3.71 0.13 7.20
N SER A 70 -4.06 1.39 7.04
CA SER A 70 -5.30 1.79 6.39
C SER A 70 -5.37 1.31 4.94
N LEU A 71 -4.21 1.25 4.26
CA LEU A 71 -4.06 0.69 2.92
C LEU A 71 -4.63 -0.72 2.78
N ARG A 72 -4.44 -1.55 3.80
CA ARG A 72 -4.87 -2.94 3.80
C ARG A 72 -6.37 -3.09 3.98
N ASP A 73 -6.93 -2.34 4.92
CA ASP A 73 -8.32 -2.50 5.35
C ASP A 73 -9.29 -2.11 4.22
N HIS A 74 -8.83 -1.25 3.28
CA HIS A 74 -9.62 -0.83 2.13
C HIS A 74 -9.85 -1.93 1.10
N PHE A 75 -8.90 -2.84 0.90
CA PHE A 75 -9.04 -3.93 -0.07
C PHE A 75 -9.72 -5.15 0.51
N GLU A 76 -9.54 -5.42 1.81
CA GLU A 76 -10.17 -6.56 2.47
C GLU A 76 -11.68 -6.34 2.68
N HIS A 77 -12.16 -5.09 2.67
CA HIS A 77 -13.55 -4.70 2.92
C HIS A 77 -14.15 -3.88 1.76
N PHE A 78 -13.78 -4.22 0.52
CA PHE A 78 -14.27 -3.48 -0.65
C PHE A 78 -15.78 -3.60 -0.83
N ASP A 79 -16.34 -4.76 -0.58
CA ASP A 79 -17.77 -5.07 -0.60
C ASP A 79 -18.56 -4.23 0.42
N GLU A 80 -18.12 -4.21 1.68
CA GLU A 80 -18.72 -3.39 2.74
C GLU A 80 -18.72 -1.90 2.38
N ARG A 81 -17.67 -1.44 1.68
CA ARG A 81 -17.55 -0.06 1.25
C ARG A 81 -18.42 0.30 0.06
N LEU A 82 -18.71 -0.65 -0.82
CA LEU A 82 -19.71 -0.47 -1.87
C LEU A 82 -21.11 -0.41 -1.29
N ASP A 83 -21.43 -1.24 -0.32
CA ASP A 83 -22.70 -1.21 0.39
C ASP A 83 -22.91 0.14 1.09
N ASP A 84 -21.88 0.61 1.82
CA ASP A 84 -21.89 1.94 2.45
C ASP A 84 -22.08 3.06 1.43
N TRP A 85 -21.40 3.00 0.27
CA TRP A 85 -21.63 3.96 -0.81
C TRP A 85 -23.06 3.90 -1.34
N ALA A 86 -23.62 2.71 -1.55
CA ALA A 86 -24.97 2.53 -2.08
C ALA A 86 -26.05 3.11 -1.13
N GLU A 87 -25.80 3.03 0.18
CA GLU A 87 -26.69 3.57 1.20
C GLU A 87 -26.53 5.09 1.39
N ASN A 88 -25.28 5.58 1.38
CA ASN A 88 -24.96 6.93 1.86
C ASN A 88 -24.58 7.93 0.75
N SER A 89 -24.37 7.49 -0.50
CA SER A 89 -24.03 8.40 -1.60
C SER A 89 -25.19 9.31 -1.94
N LYS A 90 -24.96 10.62 -1.81
CA LYS A 90 -25.98 11.65 -2.01
C LYS A 90 -26.53 11.67 -3.43
N ASN A 91 -25.67 11.55 -4.41
CA ASN A 91 -25.99 11.69 -5.82
C ASN A 91 -25.93 10.36 -6.59
N ARG A 92 -25.51 9.29 -5.94
CA ARG A 92 -25.28 7.95 -6.53
C ARG A 92 -24.41 7.98 -7.79
N ASN A 93 -23.47 8.93 -7.83
CA ASN A 93 -22.46 9.00 -8.86
C ASN A 93 -21.34 8.05 -8.51
N ILE A 94 -20.76 7.37 -9.50
CA ILE A 94 -19.60 6.53 -9.33
C ILE A 94 -18.57 6.83 -10.41
N VAL A 95 -17.35 7.13 -9.99
CA VAL A 95 -16.19 7.33 -10.87
C VAL A 95 -15.25 6.19 -10.63
N HIS A 96 -15.13 5.29 -11.59
CA HIS A 96 -14.31 4.10 -11.42
C HIS A 96 -12.82 4.43 -11.28
N ARG A 97 -12.30 5.31 -12.15
CA ARG A 97 -10.90 5.76 -12.16
C ARG A 97 -10.79 7.22 -12.56
N LEU A 98 -9.98 7.96 -11.84
CA LEU A 98 -9.60 9.34 -12.15
C LEU A 98 -8.07 9.44 -12.18
N PHE A 99 -7.51 9.70 -13.34
CA PHE A 99 -6.10 10.01 -13.52
C PHE A 99 -5.92 11.51 -13.76
N GLY A 100 -5.25 12.20 -12.85
CA GLY A 100 -5.10 13.67 -12.88
C GLY A 100 -5.63 14.35 -11.62
N PRO A 101 -5.65 15.68 -11.60
CA PRO A 101 -6.07 16.42 -10.43
C PRO A 101 -7.56 16.22 -10.11
N ARG A 102 -7.91 16.20 -8.85
CA ARG A 102 -9.31 16.06 -8.38
C ARG A 102 -10.25 17.11 -9.01
N SER A 103 -9.74 18.31 -9.28
CA SER A 103 -10.47 19.40 -9.91
C SER A 103 -10.88 19.14 -11.36
N ALA A 104 -10.34 18.10 -11.99
CA ALA A 104 -10.72 17.74 -13.38
C ALA A 104 -12.12 17.15 -13.49
N ILE A 105 -12.76 16.77 -12.38
CA ILE A 105 -14.06 16.10 -12.41
C ILE A 105 -15.06 16.72 -11.44
N GLY A 106 -16.26 16.98 -11.95
CA GLY A 106 -17.56 16.98 -11.30
C GLY A 106 -17.94 18.04 -10.29
N GLY A 107 -17.08 18.97 -9.89
CA GLY A 107 -17.45 19.96 -8.88
C GLY A 107 -18.14 19.32 -7.66
N ASP A 108 -19.18 19.97 -7.14
CA ASP A 108 -19.96 19.52 -5.96
C ASP A 108 -20.86 18.30 -6.23
N ALA A 109 -21.07 17.93 -7.49
CA ALA A 109 -21.88 16.78 -7.85
C ALA A 109 -21.19 15.44 -7.60
N ILE A 110 -19.83 15.41 -7.58
CA ILE A 110 -19.01 14.24 -7.32
C ILE A 110 -18.29 14.44 -6.00
N GLN A 111 -18.55 13.58 -5.03
CA GLN A 111 -17.83 13.57 -3.75
C GLN A 111 -16.59 12.68 -3.87
N ASP A 112 -15.61 12.85 -2.96
CA ASP A 112 -14.41 12.01 -2.95
C ASP A 112 -14.73 10.53 -2.69
N SER A 113 -15.78 10.27 -1.92
CA SER A 113 -16.33 8.93 -1.69
C SER A 113 -16.94 8.27 -2.93
N ASP A 114 -17.29 9.06 -3.95
CA ASP A 114 -17.83 8.56 -5.23
C ASP A 114 -16.72 8.10 -6.20
N ILE A 115 -15.44 8.43 -5.89
CA ILE A 115 -14.29 8.06 -6.72
C ILE A 115 -13.65 6.80 -6.14
N ILE A 116 -13.76 5.70 -6.89
CA ILE A 116 -13.21 4.41 -6.46
C ILE A 116 -11.68 4.47 -6.43
N HIS A 117 -11.05 4.86 -7.55
CA HIS A 117 -9.60 5.03 -7.61
C HIS A 117 -9.25 6.39 -8.21
N HIS A 118 -8.36 7.09 -7.54
CA HIS A 118 -7.82 8.37 -7.99
C HIS A 118 -6.30 8.34 -7.94
N PHE A 119 -5.65 8.88 -8.94
CA PHE A 119 -4.22 9.16 -8.89
C PHE A 119 -3.92 10.53 -9.47
N ASP A 120 -3.24 11.34 -8.67
CA ASP A 120 -2.72 12.64 -9.11
C ASP A 120 -1.20 12.56 -9.29
N PRO A 121 -0.70 12.58 -10.54
CA PRO A 121 0.73 12.47 -10.83
C PRO A 121 1.54 13.68 -10.35
N ALA A 122 0.90 14.83 -10.10
CA ALA A 122 1.59 16.01 -9.59
C ALA A 122 1.96 15.88 -8.11
N THR A 123 1.21 15.09 -7.35
CA THR A 123 1.40 14.90 -5.90
C THR A 123 1.83 13.48 -5.52
N ASN A 124 1.79 12.53 -6.45
CA ASN A 124 1.94 11.09 -6.22
C ASN A 124 0.90 10.52 -5.23
N ILE A 125 -0.23 11.20 -5.11
CA ILE A 125 -1.31 10.75 -4.23
C ILE A 125 -2.21 9.77 -4.98
N PHE A 126 -2.28 8.57 -4.43
CA PHE A 126 -3.28 7.57 -4.80
C PHE A 126 -4.45 7.65 -3.82
N GLY A 127 -5.63 7.80 -4.34
CA GLY A 127 -6.87 7.87 -3.57
C GLY A 127 -7.74 6.64 -3.75
N PHE A 128 -8.42 6.25 -2.68
CA PHE A 128 -9.46 5.25 -2.68
C PHE A 128 -10.63 5.76 -1.84
N ARG A 129 -11.76 6.09 -2.49
CA ARG A 129 -12.98 6.60 -1.83
C ARG A 129 -12.73 7.69 -0.77
N GLY A 130 -11.86 8.65 -1.08
CA GLY A 130 -11.54 9.77 -0.19
C GLY A 130 -10.39 9.52 0.80
N GLU A 131 -9.91 8.28 0.92
CA GLU A 131 -8.65 7.99 1.62
C GLU A 131 -7.45 8.19 0.68
N HIS A 132 -6.37 8.74 1.18
CA HIS A 132 -5.24 9.17 0.35
C HIS A 132 -3.92 8.56 0.81
N TYR A 133 -3.09 8.15 -0.15
CA TYR A 133 -1.79 7.51 0.07
C TYR A 133 -0.75 8.06 -0.88
N ASN A 134 0.42 8.39 -0.38
CA ASN A 134 1.54 8.71 -1.24
C ASN A 134 2.23 7.41 -1.70
N ILE A 135 2.02 7.02 -2.96
CA ILE A 135 2.58 5.76 -3.47
C ILE A 135 4.09 5.83 -3.67
N GLN A 136 4.67 7.02 -3.87
CA GLN A 136 6.12 7.19 -3.96
C GLN A 136 6.79 6.92 -2.59
N GLU A 137 6.22 7.43 -1.52
CA GLU A 137 6.71 7.15 -0.15
C GLU A 137 6.58 5.66 0.19
N LEU A 138 5.49 5.03 -0.24
CA LEU A 138 5.30 3.59 -0.04
C LEU A 138 6.34 2.77 -0.79
N ALA A 139 6.62 3.10 -2.06
CA ALA A 139 7.65 2.46 -2.86
C ALA A 139 9.05 2.65 -2.24
N THR A 140 9.36 3.87 -1.80
CA THR A 140 10.61 4.18 -1.09
C THR A 140 10.75 3.36 0.20
N GLY A 141 9.66 3.21 0.95
CA GLY A 141 9.67 2.39 2.16
C GLY A 141 9.86 0.89 1.88
N LEU A 142 9.33 0.37 0.79
CA LEU A 142 9.57 -1.01 0.37
C LEU A 142 11.03 -1.23 -0.06
N ASP A 143 11.60 -0.30 -0.80
CA ASP A 143 13.02 -0.36 -1.19
C ASP A 143 13.93 -0.30 0.03
N ASP A 144 13.67 0.57 1.01
CA ASP A 144 14.42 0.62 2.27
C ASP A 144 14.44 -0.74 2.99
N ILE A 145 13.27 -1.39 3.12
CA ILE A 145 13.18 -2.73 3.72
C ILE A 145 13.97 -3.75 2.90
N TYR A 146 13.87 -3.70 1.57
CA TYR A 146 14.55 -4.61 0.67
C TYR A 146 16.08 -4.49 0.80
N GLN A 147 16.63 -3.28 0.70
CA GLN A 147 18.07 -3.04 0.81
C GLN A 147 18.63 -3.46 2.16
N LYS A 148 17.94 -3.12 3.26
CA LYS A 148 18.35 -3.53 4.62
C LYS A 148 18.28 -5.05 4.78
N THR A 149 17.33 -5.71 4.16
CA THR A 149 17.21 -7.18 4.20
C THR A 149 18.36 -7.83 3.47
N LEU A 150 18.72 -7.36 2.27
CA LEU A 150 19.88 -7.87 1.51
C LEU A 150 21.18 -7.71 2.31
N ALA A 151 21.46 -6.52 2.80
CA ALA A 151 22.65 -6.26 3.60
C ALA A 151 22.74 -7.17 4.84
N LYS A 152 21.57 -7.43 5.47
CA LYS A 152 21.53 -8.32 6.65
C LYS A 152 21.74 -9.79 6.30
N ILE A 153 21.28 -10.25 5.17
CA ILE A 153 21.54 -11.62 4.67
C ILE A 153 23.04 -11.79 4.43
N GLU A 154 23.67 -10.86 3.72
CA GLU A 154 25.12 -10.89 3.45
C GLU A 154 25.94 -10.92 4.74
N GLU A 155 25.60 -10.09 5.74
CA GLU A 155 26.25 -10.09 7.05
C GLU A 155 26.14 -11.47 7.75
N LEU A 156 24.96 -12.07 7.73
CA LEU A 156 24.71 -13.36 8.37
C LEU A 156 25.46 -14.50 7.66
N ASP A 157 25.54 -14.48 6.34
CA ASP A 157 26.23 -15.49 5.57
C ASP A 157 27.75 -15.38 5.75
N ALA A 158 28.29 -14.16 5.82
CA ALA A 158 29.70 -13.94 6.16
C ALA A 158 30.04 -14.47 7.58
N LYS A 159 29.18 -14.22 8.57
CA LYS A 159 29.37 -14.77 9.93
C LYS A 159 29.34 -16.30 9.96
N LYS A 160 28.44 -16.94 9.24
CA LYS A 160 28.40 -18.41 9.11
C LYS A 160 29.69 -18.95 8.50
N ALA A 161 30.15 -18.35 7.40
CA ALA A 161 31.37 -18.77 6.73
C ALA A 161 32.61 -18.71 7.66
N LEU A 162 32.70 -17.68 8.50
CA LEU A 162 33.78 -17.57 9.50
C LEU A 162 33.69 -18.64 10.57
N GLN A 163 32.50 -18.97 11.06
CA GLN A 163 32.30 -20.04 12.06
C GLN A 163 32.67 -21.44 11.53
N TRP A 164 32.45 -21.70 10.23
CA TRP A 164 32.86 -22.98 9.60
C TRP A 164 34.39 -23.11 9.47
N ARG A 165 35.12 -22.01 9.28
CA ARG A 165 36.57 -22.00 9.15
C ARG A 165 37.31 -22.13 10.49
N SER A 166 36.61 -21.88 11.61
CA SER A 166 37.17 -21.94 12.95
C SER A 166 36.91 -23.27 13.68
N ARG A 167 36.26 -24.23 13.01
CA ARG A 167 36.07 -25.61 13.47
C ARG A 167 37.00 -26.57 12.74
#